data_f10fcebed624c7bf6d82d277a9ac9a54
#
_entry.id   f10fcebed624c7bf6d82d277a9ac9a54
#
_cell.length_a   1.000
_cell.length_b   1.000
_cell.length_c   1.000
_cell.angle_alpha   90.00
_cell.angle_beta   90.00
_cell.angle_gamma   90.00
#
_symmetry.space_group_name_H-M   'P 1'
#
loop_
_entity.id
_entity.type
_entity.pdbx_description
1 polymer ?
#
loop_
_entity_poly.entity_id
_entity_poly.type
_entity_poly.pdbx_seq_one_letter_code
_entity_poly.pdbx_strand_id
1 'polypeptide(L)'
;MKKLITLFLLIITFTLNAQIQNNVYEEVDKKVTELINSSDNNTIQEFVKFINDNFSTETDKLRATFIWIVKNFEYDVENMFAINFYSEPQEIIDAFLKNRKGICMHFAYLFNEVGNQLGIRTYIISGYTRQKDFIDYVPHVWCASLVDSKWYLFDPTWGSGYIQNNKLIKEVNNYYFKTLPENSIKSHMPFDFLWQFLNYPISSQEFYEGRTEINKEKPFFNYVDTLEVYENATKIEQLISTNRRIEQNGVKNTLTYNQLQDNIKNIEYYKNQLIVEFYNSAVYSYNEGIGKLNRFVDYRNKQFKPQKTESEIREMVESVEKSLTESQNLLQNIITTDLNTINSTNQLKNSINEATTQLNEQKAFVNKYFSTKKAFRKSLFYKYTWMGIPLN
;
A
#
# COMPACT_ATOMS: atom_id res chain seq x y z
N MET A 1 -7.69 65.36 31.36
CA MET A 1 -6.63 65.01 30.39
C MET A 1 -5.71 63.88 30.86
N LYS A 2 -5.24 63.76 32.10
CA LYS A 2 -4.35 62.66 32.56
C LYS A 2 -4.93 61.23 32.44
N LYS A 3 -6.26 61.05 32.59
CA LYS A 3 -6.89 59.72 32.47
C LYS A 3 -7.07 59.26 31.02
N LEU A 4 -7.13 60.14 30.06
CA LEU A 4 -7.24 59.83 28.63
C LEU A 4 -5.85 59.34 28.06
N ILE A 5 -4.78 59.94 28.55
CA ILE A 5 -3.41 59.59 28.10
C ILE A 5 -3.00 58.19 28.60
N THR A 6 -3.45 57.81 29.82
CA THR A 6 -3.17 56.48 30.39
C THR A 6 -3.92 55.36 29.64
N LEU A 7 -5.14 55.61 29.15
CA LEU A 7 -5.91 54.65 28.35
C LEU A 7 -5.31 54.45 26.93
N PHE A 8 -4.79 55.54 26.35
CA PHE A 8 -4.13 55.44 25.02
C PHE A 8 -2.78 54.70 25.06
N LEU A 9 -2.02 54.83 26.13
CA LEU A 9 -0.77 54.10 26.33
C LEU A 9 -1.01 52.60 26.60
N LEU A 10 -2.13 52.23 27.25
CA LEU A 10 -2.48 50.81 27.45
C LEU A 10 -2.92 50.13 26.15
N ILE A 11 -3.57 50.82 25.26
CA ILE A 11 -3.97 50.30 23.92
C ILE A 11 -2.75 50.11 23.04
N ILE A 12 -1.76 50.98 23.09
CA ILE A 12 -0.50 50.83 22.31
C ILE A 12 0.34 49.66 22.80
N THR A 13 0.37 49.37 24.09
CA THR A 13 1.09 48.19 24.60
C THR A 13 0.43 46.87 24.29
N PHE A 14 -0.90 46.80 24.11
CA PHE A 14 -1.59 45.60 23.63
C PHE A 14 -1.39 45.32 22.14
N THR A 15 -1.21 46.32 21.31
CA THR A 15 -0.97 46.12 19.88
C THR A 15 0.47 45.75 19.54
N LEU A 16 1.43 46.03 20.42
CA LEU A 16 2.85 45.68 20.22
C LEU A 16 3.20 44.23 20.63
N ASN A 17 2.37 43.59 21.47
CA ASN A 17 2.58 42.19 21.83
C ASN A 17 1.92 41.16 20.89
N ALA A 18 1.24 41.57 19.84
CA ALA A 18 0.57 40.70 18.88
C ALA A 18 1.42 40.36 17.65
N GLN A 19 2.67 40.79 17.55
CA GLN A 19 3.45 40.72 16.31
C GLN A 19 4.87 40.14 16.38
N ILE A 20 5.20 39.37 17.38
CA ILE A 20 6.40 38.55 17.32
C ILE A 20 6.05 37.12 17.73
N GLN A 21 5.29 36.42 16.93
CA GLN A 21 5.42 34.99 16.86
C GLN A 21 6.69 34.76 16.02
N ASN A 22 7.84 34.66 16.69
CA ASN A 22 9.08 34.23 16.06
C ASN A 22 8.74 32.92 15.33
N ASN A 23 8.84 32.93 14.00
CA ASN A 23 8.71 31.69 13.22
C ASN A 23 9.91 30.80 13.62
N VAL A 24 9.66 29.83 14.47
CA VAL A 24 10.69 28.89 14.97
C VAL A 24 11.42 28.19 13.81
N TYR A 25 10.82 28.20 12.61
CA TYR A 25 11.33 27.57 11.41
C TYR A 25 11.93 28.56 10.39
N GLU A 26 12.16 29.81 10.77
CA GLU A 26 12.57 30.88 9.84
C GLU A 26 13.85 30.52 9.05
N GLU A 27 14.82 29.87 9.68
CA GLU A 27 16.06 29.48 9.01
C GLU A 27 15.81 28.39 7.96
N VAL A 28 14.98 27.39 8.28
CA VAL A 28 14.59 26.33 7.35
C VAL A 28 13.84 26.93 6.16
N ASP A 29 12.83 27.75 6.45
CA ASP A 29 11.98 28.39 5.47
C ASP A 29 12.78 29.28 4.51
N LYS A 30 13.81 29.99 5.01
CA LYS A 30 14.71 30.82 4.22
C LYS A 30 15.56 29.97 3.27
N LYS A 31 16.27 28.95 3.78
CA LYS A 31 17.11 28.06 2.95
C LYS A 31 16.31 27.39 1.82
N VAL A 32 15.10 26.89 2.13
CA VAL A 32 14.23 26.29 1.11
C VAL A 32 13.75 27.33 0.08
N THR A 33 13.44 28.54 0.52
CA THR A 33 13.02 29.61 -0.39
C THR A 33 14.16 30.04 -1.33
N GLU A 34 15.39 30.08 -0.83
CA GLU A 34 16.59 30.33 -1.63
C GLU A 34 16.79 29.25 -2.69
N LEU A 35 16.60 27.97 -2.32
CA LEU A 35 16.64 26.85 -3.28
C LEU A 35 15.58 27.00 -4.38
N ILE A 36 14.31 27.29 -4.01
CA ILE A 36 13.22 27.46 -4.98
C ILE A 36 13.56 28.58 -5.98
N ASN A 37 14.14 29.67 -5.52
CA ASN A 37 14.49 30.81 -6.36
C ASN A 37 15.73 30.57 -7.24
N SER A 38 16.59 29.62 -6.90
CA SER A 38 17.84 29.35 -7.61
C SER A 38 17.74 28.25 -8.67
N SER A 39 16.66 27.45 -8.69
CA SER A 39 16.52 26.31 -9.60
C SER A 39 15.05 26.02 -9.91
N ASP A 40 14.72 26.02 -11.21
CA ASP A 40 13.36 25.80 -11.69
C ASP A 40 12.93 24.31 -11.73
N ASN A 41 13.87 23.36 -11.65
CA ASN A 41 13.62 21.93 -11.87
C ASN A 41 14.38 21.05 -10.88
N ASN A 42 13.99 21.06 -9.62
CA ASN A 42 14.51 20.07 -8.67
C ASN A 42 13.72 18.75 -8.81
N THR A 43 14.42 17.67 -9.10
CA THR A 43 13.87 16.32 -8.93
C THR A 43 13.68 16.01 -7.44
N ILE A 44 12.84 15.04 -7.11
CA ILE A 44 12.69 14.59 -5.70
C ILE A 44 14.04 14.20 -5.12
N GLN A 45 14.87 13.49 -5.87
CA GLN A 45 16.18 13.01 -5.43
C GLN A 45 17.14 14.17 -5.10
N GLU A 46 17.18 15.21 -5.93
CA GLU A 46 17.98 16.41 -5.67
C GLU A 46 17.46 17.14 -4.44
N PHE A 47 16.15 17.22 -4.28
CA PHE A 47 15.54 17.86 -3.13
C PHE A 47 15.79 17.08 -1.83
N VAL A 48 15.63 15.75 -1.83
CA VAL A 48 15.95 14.87 -0.69
C VAL A 48 17.43 14.99 -0.32
N LYS A 49 18.32 15.03 -1.32
CA LYS A 49 19.74 15.27 -1.08
C LYS A 49 19.98 16.62 -0.41
N PHE A 50 19.40 17.69 -0.95
CA PHE A 50 19.49 19.04 -0.35
C PHE A 50 19.04 19.05 1.11
N ILE A 51 17.89 18.39 1.42
CA ILE A 51 17.37 18.30 2.79
C ILE A 51 18.38 17.59 3.70
N ASN A 52 18.91 16.44 3.29
CA ASN A 52 19.85 15.67 4.10
C ASN A 52 21.20 16.41 4.33
N ASP A 53 21.63 17.18 3.35
CA ASP A 53 22.87 17.98 3.46
C ASP A 53 22.71 19.21 4.38
N ASN A 54 21.49 19.72 4.56
CA ASN A 54 21.23 20.98 5.27
C ASN A 54 20.51 20.86 6.60
N PHE A 55 19.80 19.75 6.84
CA PHE A 55 18.96 19.59 8.04
C PHE A 55 19.19 18.22 8.69
N SER A 56 19.35 18.21 10.01
CA SER A 56 19.64 17.00 10.79
C SER A 56 18.43 16.45 11.53
N THR A 57 17.46 17.29 11.95
CA THR A 57 16.31 16.84 12.71
C THR A 57 15.14 16.41 11.78
N GLU A 58 14.36 15.42 12.19
CA GLU A 58 13.17 15.00 11.44
C GLU A 58 12.18 16.15 11.26
N THR A 59 12.04 17.01 12.28
CA THR A 59 11.19 18.19 12.23
C THR A 59 11.62 19.17 11.14
N ASP A 60 12.91 19.51 11.06
CA ASP A 60 13.42 20.44 10.06
C ASP A 60 13.34 19.87 8.64
N LYS A 61 13.60 18.56 8.48
CA LYS A 61 13.45 17.84 7.22
C LYS A 61 12.01 17.89 6.70
N LEU A 62 11.04 17.59 7.57
CA LEU A 62 9.62 17.69 7.20
C LEU A 62 9.19 19.15 7.01
N ARG A 63 9.77 20.12 7.77
CA ARG A 63 9.50 21.54 7.54
C ARG A 63 9.97 21.97 6.16
N ALA A 64 11.18 21.57 5.78
CA ALA A 64 11.72 21.83 4.46
C ALA A 64 10.81 21.26 3.35
N THR A 65 10.34 20.02 3.53
CA THR A 65 9.39 19.37 2.63
C THR A 65 8.08 20.15 2.53
N PHE A 66 7.50 20.52 3.67
CA PHE A 66 6.26 21.28 3.73
C PHE A 66 6.38 22.63 3.01
N ILE A 67 7.41 23.42 3.33
CA ILE A 67 7.65 24.73 2.72
C ILE A 67 7.91 24.64 1.22
N TRP A 68 8.68 23.63 0.80
CA TRP A 68 8.92 23.41 -0.63
C TRP A 68 7.59 23.17 -1.38
N ILE A 69 6.72 22.33 -0.83
CA ILE A 69 5.44 22.04 -1.45
C ILE A 69 4.53 23.27 -1.45
N VAL A 70 4.29 23.89 -0.30
CA VAL A 70 3.31 24.98 -0.19
C VAL A 70 3.71 26.25 -0.95
N LYS A 71 5.02 26.50 -1.15
CA LYS A 71 5.52 27.65 -1.91
C LYS A 71 5.64 27.39 -3.41
N ASN A 72 5.97 26.16 -3.79
CA ASN A 72 6.36 25.84 -5.16
C ASN A 72 5.20 25.29 -6.01
N PHE A 73 4.10 24.89 -5.38
CA PHE A 73 2.95 24.32 -6.06
C PHE A 73 1.68 25.14 -5.82
N GLU A 74 0.70 24.98 -6.71
CA GLU A 74 -0.58 25.69 -6.64
C GLU A 74 -1.74 24.72 -6.52
N TYR A 75 -2.76 25.10 -5.74
CA TYR A 75 -3.99 24.32 -5.68
C TYR A 75 -4.83 24.56 -6.93
N ASP A 76 -5.25 23.49 -7.58
CA ASP A 76 -6.09 23.55 -8.79
C ASP A 76 -7.57 23.71 -8.43
N VAL A 77 -8.00 24.94 -8.24
CA VAL A 77 -9.38 25.27 -7.89
C VAL A 77 -10.37 24.86 -8.97
N GLU A 78 -9.97 24.92 -10.25
CA GLU A 78 -10.84 24.60 -11.39
C GLU A 78 -11.15 23.10 -11.46
N ASN A 79 -10.15 22.27 -11.14
CA ASN A 79 -10.26 20.81 -11.21
C ASN A 79 -10.37 20.13 -9.82
N MET A 80 -10.74 20.87 -8.78
CA MET A 80 -10.77 20.34 -7.39
C MET A 80 -11.71 19.15 -7.19
N PHE A 81 -12.66 18.92 -8.11
CA PHE A 81 -13.56 17.77 -8.11
C PHE A 81 -13.13 16.63 -9.04
N ALA A 82 -12.09 16.83 -9.84
CA ALA A 82 -11.60 15.84 -10.80
C ALA A 82 -10.65 14.83 -10.13
N ILE A 83 -11.15 14.13 -9.10
CA ILE A 83 -10.35 13.15 -8.35
C ILE A 83 -10.34 11.83 -9.12
N ASN A 84 -9.17 11.41 -9.60
CA ASN A 84 -8.96 10.08 -10.16
C ASN A 84 -8.25 9.18 -9.13
N PHE A 85 -9.00 8.33 -8.45
CA PHE A 85 -8.48 7.39 -7.45
C PHE A 85 -7.80 6.15 -8.05
N TYR A 86 -7.77 6.03 -9.38
CA TYR A 86 -7.23 4.84 -10.09
C TYR A 86 -5.83 5.07 -10.68
N SER A 87 -5.28 6.28 -10.56
CA SER A 87 -3.91 6.55 -11.01
C SER A 87 -2.90 5.99 -10.03
N GLU A 88 -1.82 5.45 -10.55
CA GLU A 88 -0.70 4.99 -9.72
C GLU A 88 -0.05 6.18 -8.98
N PRO A 89 0.42 5.98 -7.73
CA PRO A 89 1.04 7.05 -6.93
C PRO A 89 2.14 7.82 -7.66
N GLN A 90 2.98 7.12 -8.41
CA GLN A 90 4.07 7.73 -9.16
C GLN A 90 3.57 8.66 -10.28
N GLU A 91 2.50 8.26 -10.99
CA GLU A 91 1.90 9.10 -12.04
C GLU A 91 1.32 10.40 -11.48
N ILE A 92 0.71 10.33 -10.28
CA ILE A 92 0.18 11.50 -9.57
C ILE A 92 1.31 12.47 -9.24
N ILE A 93 2.40 11.96 -8.69
CA ILE A 93 3.59 12.74 -8.32
C ILE A 93 4.24 13.37 -9.54
N ASP A 94 4.46 12.59 -10.60
CA ASP A 94 5.10 13.06 -11.84
C ASP A 94 4.28 14.17 -12.51
N ALA A 95 2.95 13.99 -12.55
CA ALA A 95 2.05 15.01 -13.07
C ALA A 95 2.11 16.30 -12.25
N PHE A 96 2.18 16.20 -10.92
CA PHE A 96 2.26 17.34 -10.01
C PHE A 96 3.59 18.09 -10.15
N LEU A 97 4.70 17.35 -10.20
CA LEU A 97 6.03 17.94 -10.42
C LEU A 97 6.10 18.68 -11.76
N LYS A 98 5.51 18.13 -12.81
CA LYS A 98 5.48 18.71 -14.14
C LYS A 98 4.58 19.94 -14.23
N ASN A 99 3.36 19.83 -13.73
CA ASN A 99 2.32 20.86 -13.92
C ASN A 99 2.38 21.96 -12.86
N ARG A 100 3.06 21.74 -11.73
CA ARG A 100 3.14 22.64 -10.57
C ARG A 100 1.76 23.05 -10.01
N LYS A 101 0.71 22.33 -10.38
CA LYS A 101 -0.67 22.59 -9.99
C LYS A 101 -1.40 21.26 -9.78
N GLY A 102 -2.18 21.14 -8.69
CA GLY A 102 -2.90 19.92 -8.37
C GLY A 102 -3.87 20.09 -7.20
N ILE A 103 -4.54 19.02 -6.82
CA ILE A 103 -5.50 18.95 -5.71
C ILE A 103 -4.89 18.29 -4.48
N CYS A 104 -5.63 18.18 -3.38
CA CYS A 104 -5.15 17.65 -2.08
C CYS A 104 -4.35 16.34 -2.20
N MET A 105 -4.79 15.42 -3.06
CA MET A 105 -4.11 14.15 -3.30
C MET A 105 -2.66 14.37 -3.79
N HIS A 106 -2.44 15.27 -4.72
CA HIS A 106 -1.10 15.57 -5.24
C HIS A 106 -0.16 16.11 -4.16
N PHE A 107 -0.65 17.01 -3.32
CA PHE A 107 0.10 17.57 -2.19
C PHE A 107 0.48 16.49 -1.17
N ALA A 108 -0.49 15.64 -0.80
CA ALA A 108 -0.28 14.57 0.17
C ALA A 108 0.67 13.48 -0.36
N TYR A 109 0.52 13.05 -1.62
CA TYR A 109 1.39 12.04 -2.21
C TYR A 109 2.84 12.53 -2.31
N LEU A 110 3.05 13.77 -2.73
CA LEU A 110 4.41 14.33 -2.80
C LEU A 110 5.03 14.47 -1.41
N PHE A 111 4.27 14.93 -0.40
CA PHE A 111 4.77 15.01 0.98
C PHE A 111 5.10 13.64 1.56
N ASN A 112 4.26 12.64 1.31
CA ASN A 112 4.47 11.26 1.73
C ASN A 112 5.73 10.66 1.09
N GLU A 113 5.90 10.83 -0.22
CA GLU A 113 7.05 10.31 -0.96
C GLU A 113 8.37 10.89 -0.44
N VAL A 114 8.45 12.22 -0.31
CA VAL A 114 9.66 12.87 0.21
C VAL A 114 9.91 12.47 1.67
N GLY A 115 8.87 12.43 2.51
CA GLY A 115 9.00 12.01 3.92
C GLY A 115 9.58 10.61 4.06
N ASN A 116 9.07 9.65 3.28
CA ASN A 116 9.56 8.26 3.31
C ASN A 116 10.98 8.13 2.72
N GLN A 117 11.33 8.87 1.65
CA GLN A 117 12.70 8.90 1.13
C GLN A 117 13.70 9.53 2.12
N LEU A 118 13.25 10.41 3.00
CA LEU A 118 14.04 10.95 4.11
C LEU A 118 14.19 9.97 5.30
N GLY A 119 13.58 8.78 5.22
CA GLY A 119 13.57 7.77 6.27
C GLY A 119 12.58 8.08 7.40
N ILE A 120 11.65 9.03 7.22
CA ILE A 120 10.63 9.41 8.18
C ILE A 120 9.31 8.71 7.81
N ARG A 121 8.86 7.77 8.64
CA ARG A 121 7.63 7.01 8.40
C ARG A 121 6.43 7.97 8.27
N THR A 122 5.88 8.02 7.06
CA THR A 122 4.79 8.94 6.69
C THR A 122 3.67 8.18 6.00
N TYR A 123 2.42 8.46 6.39
CA TYR A 123 1.22 7.87 5.81
C TYR A 123 0.35 8.91 5.15
N ILE A 124 -0.36 8.49 4.12
CA ILE A 124 -1.45 9.25 3.50
C ILE A 124 -2.74 8.87 4.23
N ILE A 125 -3.49 9.88 4.63
CA ILE A 125 -4.77 9.72 5.32
C ILE A 125 -5.88 10.28 4.44
N SER A 126 -6.94 9.50 4.28
CA SER A 126 -8.16 9.92 3.58
C SER A 126 -9.30 10.12 4.56
N GLY A 127 -10.10 11.14 4.32
CA GLY A 127 -11.24 11.45 5.18
C GLY A 127 -12.06 12.62 4.65
N TYR A 128 -12.66 13.35 5.55
CA TYR A 128 -13.42 14.57 5.25
C TYR A 128 -13.14 15.64 6.29
N THR A 129 -13.46 16.88 5.94
CA THR A 129 -13.08 18.04 6.73
C THR A 129 -14.31 18.81 7.23
N ARG A 130 -14.07 19.64 8.24
CA ARG A 130 -15.04 20.57 8.81
C ARG A 130 -14.44 21.96 8.85
N GLN A 131 -15.18 22.92 8.31
CA GLN A 131 -14.87 24.34 8.39
C GLN A 131 -15.96 25.06 9.18
N LYS A 132 -15.64 25.55 10.37
CA LYS A 132 -16.62 26.11 11.32
C LYS A 132 -17.73 25.09 11.61
N ASP A 133 -18.96 25.38 11.19
CA ASP A 133 -20.14 24.53 11.41
C ASP A 133 -20.53 23.69 10.18
N PHE A 134 -19.72 23.74 9.13
CA PHE A 134 -19.99 23.05 7.87
C PHE A 134 -19.06 21.85 7.69
N ILE A 135 -19.65 20.69 7.39
CA ILE A 135 -18.90 19.48 6.98
C ILE A 135 -18.77 19.53 5.45
N ASP A 136 -17.54 19.45 4.97
CA ASP A 136 -17.26 19.45 3.54
C ASP A 136 -17.86 18.19 2.88
N TYR A 137 -18.38 18.36 1.66
CA TYR A 137 -18.95 17.29 0.85
C TYR A 137 -17.96 16.72 -0.17
N VAL A 138 -16.70 17.15 -0.10
CA VAL A 138 -15.59 16.67 -0.92
C VAL A 138 -14.65 15.89 -0.01
N PRO A 139 -14.17 14.71 -0.41
CA PRO A 139 -13.15 13.99 0.35
C PRO A 139 -11.86 14.79 0.37
N HIS A 140 -11.11 14.66 1.46
CA HIS A 140 -9.83 15.31 1.64
C HIS A 140 -8.74 14.30 1.97
N VAL A 141 -7.50 14.65 1.59
CA VAL A 141 -6.32 13.80 1.79
C VAL A 141 -5.21 14.65 2.41
N TRP A 142 -4.63 14.12 3.48
CA TRP A 142 -3.50 14.73 4.21
C TRP A 142 -2.50 13.67 4.66
N CYS A 143 -1.52 14.02 5.48
CA CYS A 143 -0.48 13.10 5.93
C CYS A 143 -0.37 13.02 7.45
N ALA A 144 0.18 11.89 7.93
CA ALA A 144 0.73 11.76 9.26
C ALA A 144 2.16 11.26 9.18
N SER A 145 3.06 11.83 10.01
CA SER A 145 4.43 11.36 10.10
C SER A 145 4.81 11.07 11.56
N LEU A 146 5.62 10.02 11.74
CA LEU A 146 6.21 9.67 13.02
C LEU A 146 7.49 10.50 13.22
N VAL A 147 7.43 11.48 14.10
CA VAL A 147 8.55 12.40 14.39
C VAL A 147 8.93 12.27 15.87
N ASP A 148 10.17 11.96 16.15
CA ASP A 148 10.67 11.77 17.51
C ASP A 148 9.77 10.80 18.33
N SER A 149 9.38 9.68 17.70
CA SER A 149 8.49 8.64 18.29
C SER A 149 7.07 9.10 18.61
N LYS A 150 6.57 10.19 18.02
CA LYS A 150 5.20 10.70 18.15
C LYS A 150 4.58 10.97 16.80
N TRP A 151 3.30 10.67 16.66
CA TRP A 151 2.55 10.97 15.44
C TRP A 151 2.09 12.42 15.42
N TYR A 152 2.30 13.07 14.28
CA TYR A 152 1.83 14.42 13.97
C TYR A 152 1.18 14.43 12.61
N LEU A 153 0.21 15.33 12.43
CA LEU A 153 -0.53 15.52 11.20
C LEU A 153 0.04 16.71 10.41
N PHE A 154 0.02 16.56 9.09
CA PHE A 154 0.52 17.53 8.13
C PHE A 154 -0.48 17.66 6.99
N ASP A 155 -0.93 18.87 6.72
CA ASP A 155 -1.75 19.15 5.56
C ASP A 155 -1.12 20.27 4.72
N PRO A 156 -0.29 19.91 3.74
CA PRO A 156 0.33 20.91 2.87
C PRO A 156 -0.68 21.59 1.95
N THR A 157 -1.88 21.04 1.74
CA THR A 157 -2.94 21.69 0.97
C THR A 157 -3.50 22.89 1.70
N TRP A 158 -4.02 22.70 2.92
CA TRP A 158 -4.52 23.79 3.76
C TRP A 158 -3.39 24.68 4.29
N GLY A 159 -2.18 24.14 4.33
CA GLY A 159 -0.96 24.88 4.64
C GLY A 159 -0.52 25.85 3.54
N SER A 160 -1.00 25.68 2.29
CA SER A 160 -0.60 26.54 1.16
C SER A 160 -1.40 27.83 1.03
N GLY A 161 -2.54 27.95 1.76
CA GLY A 161 -3.39 29.12 1.70
C GLY A 161 -4.87 28.78 1.79
N TYR A 162 -5.70 29.67 1.25
CA TYR A 162 -7.16 29.54 1.26
C TYR A 162 -7.78 30.04 -0.04
N ILE A 163 -9.02 29.62 -0.29
CA ILE A 163 -9.77 30.04 -1.48
C ILE A 163 -10.63 31.24 -1.14
N GLN A 164 -10.48 32.33 -1.88
CA GLN A 164 -11.32 33.53 -1.81
C GLN A 164 -11.76 33.94 -3.21
N ASN A 165 -13.04 34.12 -3.42
CA ASN A 165 -13.60 34.50 -4.73
C ASN A 165 -13.14 33.58 -5.88
N ASN A 166 -13.14 32.26 -5.65
CA ASN A 166 -12.67 31.24 -6.58
C ASN A 166 -11.19 31.35 -6.99
N LYS A 167 -10.39 32.05 -6.20
CA LYS A 167 -8.94 32.15 -6.39
C LYS A 167 -8.19 31.69 -5.16
N LEU A 168 -7.08 31.02 -5.38
CA LEU A 168 -6.15 30.67 -4.31
C LEU A 168 -5.43 31.94 -3.82
N ILE A 169 -5.52 32.22 -2.53
CA ILE A 169 -4.68 33.19 -1.83
C ILE A 169 -3.57 32.39 -1.16
N LYS A 170 -2.36 32.53 -1.68
CA LYS A 170 -1.17 31.85 -1.14
C LYS A 170 -0.72 32.51 0.15
N GLU A 171 -0.82 31.78 1.26
CA GLU A 171 -0.35 32.22 2.56
C GLU A 171 0.03 30.99 3.37
N VAL A 172 1.29 30.90 3.81
CA VAL A 172 1.76 29.74 4.59
C VAL A 172 1.04 29.69 5.93
N ASN A 173 0.23 28.66 6.14
CA ASN A 173 -0.48 28.44 7.38
C ASN A 173 0.21 27.37 8.23
N ASN A 174 0.92 27.81 9.25
CA ASN A 174 1.70 26.95 10.14
C ASN A 174 0.84 26.04 11.03
N TYR A 175 -0.47 26.30 11.16
CA TYR A 175 -1.37 25.43 11.93
C TYR A 175 -1.41 24.00 11.36
N TYR A 176 -1.24 23.85 10.05
CA TYR A 176 -1.27 22.56 9.36
C TYR A 176 0.10 21.89 9.21
N PHE A 177 1.11 22.42 9.88
CA PHE A 177 2.43 21.81 10.00
C PHE A 177 2.64 21.24 11.39
N LYS A 178 2.94 19.94 11.49
CA LYS A 178 3.24 19.22 12.75
C LYS A 178 2.12 19.39 13.79
N THR A 179 0.88 19.24 13.35
CA THR A 179 -0.33 19.38 14.20
C THR A 179 -0.48 18.15 15.08
N LEU A 180 -0.78 18.35 16.36
CA LEU A 180 -1.09 17.25 17.28
C LEU A 180 -2.41 16.57 16.89
N PRO A 181 -2.56 15.23 17.07
CA PRO A 181 -3.76 14.48 16.78
C PRO A 181 -5.05 15.10 17.36
N GLU A 182 -5.03 15.51 18.62
CA GLU A 182 -6.15 16.15 19.33
C GLU A 182 -6.53 17.54 18.77
N ASN A 183 -5.65 18.18 18.05
CA ASN A 183 -5.94 19.44 17.36
C ASN A 183 -6.40 19.20 15.92
N SER A 184 -5.80 18.25 15.24
CA SER A 184 -6.17 17.91 13.87
C SER A 184 -7.60 17.40 13.79
N ILE A 185 -8.04 16.57 14.74
CA ILE A 185 -9.40 15.99 14.76
C ILE A 185 -10.51 17.05 14.84
N LYS A 186 -10.20 18.28 15.22
CA LYS A 186 -11.18 19.38 15.26
C LYS A 186 -11.68 19.78 13.88
N SER A 187 -10.89 19.53 12.85
CA SER A 187 -11.20 19.89 11.47
C SER A 187 -11.04 18.74 10.46
N HIS A 188 -10.29 17.70 10.80
CA HIS A 188 -9.96 16.59 9.90
C HIS A 188 -10.42 15.26 10.47
N MET A 189 -11.43 14.64 9.86
CA MET A 189 -11.99 13.36 10.27
C MET A 189 -11.54 12.27 9.30
N PRO A 190 -10.62 11.37 9.69
CA PRO A 190 -10.28 10.21 8.86
C PRO A 190 -11.47 9.28 8.70
N PHE A 191 -11.61 8.62 7.56
CA PHE A 191 -12.63 7.58 7.39
C PHE A 191 -12.45 6.45 8.39
N ASP A 192 -11.21 6.01 8.59
CA ASP A 192 -10.83 4.99 9.58
C ASP A 192 -10.23 5.66 10.81
N PHE A 193 -10.85 5.46 11.97
CA PHE A 193 -10.43 6.11 13.22
C PHE A 193 -9.03 5.68 13.72
N LEU A 194 -8.42 4.64 13.18
CA LEU A 194 -7.02 4.30 13.43
C LEU A 194 -6.12 5.50 13.15
N TRP A 195 -6.41 6.22 12.07
CA TRP A 195 -5.64 7.37 11.61
C TRP A 195 -5.93 8.68 12.34
N GLN A 196 -6.72 8.63 13.41
CA GLN A 196 -6.80 9.73 14.38
C GLN A 196 -5.59 9.74 15.32
N PHE A 197 -4.89 8.61 15.49
CA PHE A 197 -3.80 8.42 16.45
C PHE A 197 -4.20 8.78 17.89
N LEU A 198 -5.46 8.48 18.26
CA LEU A 198 -6.05 8.76 19.55
C LEU A 198 -6.43 7.46 20.28
N ASN A 199 -6.08 7.36 21.56
CA ASN A 199 -6.53 6.23 22.39
C ASN A 199 -8.01 6.27 22.75
N TYR A 200 -8.65 7.42 22.56
CA TYR A 200 -10.09 7.63 22.72
C TYR A 200 -10.63 8.34 21.49
N PRO A 201 -10.82 7.59 20.38
CA PRO A 201 -11.16 8.19 19.09
C PRO A 201 -12.51 8.89 19.13
N ILE A 202 -12.60 9.97 18.36
CA ILE A 202 -13.82 10.72 18.13
C ILE A 202 -14.67 9.97 17.11
N SER A 203 -15.94 9.71 17.43
CA SER A 203 -16.88 9.09 16.51
C SER A 203 -17.36 10.08 15.44
N SER A 204 -17.86 9.54 14.31
CA SER A 204 -18.46 10.36 13.25
C SER A 204 -19.58 11.22 13.79
N GLN A 205 -20.41 10.71 14.74
CA GLN A 205 -21.48 11.48 15.36
C GLN A 205 -20.95 12.67 16.18
N GLU A 206 -19.92 12.44 17.02
CA GLU A 206 -19.31 13.51 17.83
C GLU A 206 -18.67 14.57 16.93
N PHE A 207 -18.02 14.19 15.85
CA PHE A 207 -17.44 15.13 14.89
C PHE A 207 -18.52 16.01 14.23
N TYR A 208 -19.65 15.40 13.82
CA TYR A 208 -20.79 16.14 13.26
C TYR A 208 -21.39 17.14 14.25
N GLU A 209 -21.41 16.80 15.52
CA GLU A 209 -21.91 17.67 16.61
C GLU A 209 -20.88 18.70 17.09
N GLY A 210 -19.65 18.66 16.55
CA GLY A 210 -18.56 19.53 16.99
C GLY A 210 -17.97 19.17 18.35
N ARG A 211 -18.31 18.01 18.88
CA ARG A 211 -17.77 17.47 20.14
C ARG A 211 -16.48 16.70 19.87
N THR A 212 -15.38 17.41 19.77
CA THR A 212 -14.06 16.85 19.45
C THR A 212 -13.09 16.81 20.64
N GLU A 213 -13.61 17.02 21.85
CA GLU A 213 -12.82 16.90 23.07
C GLU A 213 -12.61 15.42 23.42
N ILE A 214 -11.40 15.10 23.90
CA ILE A 214 -11.04 13.72 24.27
C ILE A 214 -11.82 13.29 25.50
N ASN A 215 -12.67 12.29 25.37
CA ASN A 215 -13.42 11.69 26.47
C ASN A 215 -12.78 10.36 26.90
N LYS A 216 -12.13 10.35 28.08
CA LYS A 216 -11.47 9.18 28.66
C LYS A 216 -12.43 8.17 29.31
N GLU A 217 -13.72 8.47 29.39
CA GLU A 217 -14.74 7.51 29.82
C GLU A 217 -15.12 6.49 28.77
N LYS A 218 -14.75 6.77 27.50
CA LYS A 218 -14.91 5.83 26.39
C LYS A 218 -13.98 4.63 26.52
N PRO A 219 -14.28 3.49 25.87
CA PRO A 219 -13.36 2.37 25.79
C PRO A 219 -12.00 2.80 25.23
N PHE A 220 -10.94 2.35 25.91
CA PHE A 220 -9.57 2.58 25.45
C PHE A 220 -9.32 1.84 24.14
N PHE A 221 -8.79 2.53 23.15
CA PHE A 221 -8.35 1.98 21.87
C PHE A 221 -6.83 2.06 21.78
N ASN A 222 -6.16 0.90 21.79
CA ASN A 222 -4.72 0.87 21.58
C ASN A 222 -4.40 1.04 20.10
N TYR A 223 -4.29 2.27 19.64
CA TYR A 223 -3.96 2.53 18.23
C TYR A 223 -2.54 2.10 17.88
N VAL A 224 -1.61 2.06 18.82
CA VAL A 224 -0.20 1.68 18.56
C VAL A 224 -0.13 0.21 18.18
N ASP A 225 -0.70 -0.69 18.99
CA ASP A 225 -0.73 -2.12 18.68
C ASP A 225 -1.57 -2.40 17.43
N THR A 226 -2.68 -1.66 17.26
CA THR A 226 -3.53 -1.81 16.08
C THR A 226 -2.79 -1.41 14.80
N LEU A 227 -1.97 -0.36 14.86
CA LEU A 227 -1.16 0.08 13.73
C LEU A 227 -0.08 -0.95 13.39
N GLU A 228 0.59 -1.53 14.40
CA GLU A 228 1.57 -2.60 14.19
C GLU A 228 0.93 -3.83 13.52
N VAL A 229 -0.24 -4.24 13.98
CA VAL A 229 -1.01 -5.32 13.32
C VAL A 229 -1.39 -4.96 11.89
N TYR A 230 -1.83 -3.72 11.66
CA TYR A 230 -2.18 -3.23 10.32
C TYR A 230 -0.98 -3.24 9.36
N GLU A 231 0.19 -2.79 9.82
CA GLU A 231 1.42 -2.75 9.01
C GLU A 231 1.90 -4.14 8.58
N ASN A 232 1.72 -5.16 9.44
CA ASN A 232 2.11 -6.54 9.17
C ASN A 232 1.03 -7.35 8.43
N ALA A 233 -0.17 -6.80 8.24
CA ALA A 233 -1.27 -7.47 7.56
C ALA A 233 -1.14 -7.39 6.03
N THR A 234 -1.71 -8.38 5.34
CA THR A 234 -1.87 -8.34 3.89
C THR A 234 -2.80 -7.19 3.47
N LYS A 235 -2.71 -6.75 2.22
CA LYS A 235 -3.56 -5.67 1.71
C LYS A 235 -5.06 -5.95 1.86
N ILE A 236 -5.47 -7.20 1.68
CA ILE A 236 -6.86 -7.62 1.89
C ILE A 236 -7.27 -7.49 3.36
N GLU A 237 -6.43 -7.97 4.29
CA GLU A 237 -6.69 -7.86 5.73
C GLU A 237 -6.69 -6.40 6.20
N GLN A 238 -5.81 -5.55 5.68
CA GLN A 238 -5.82 -4.11 5.91
C GLN A 238 -7.18 -3.51 5.53
N LEU A 239 -7.67 -3.78 4.32
CA LEU A 239 -8.95 -3.26 3.84
C LEU A 239 -10.14 -3.79 4.65
N ILE A 240 -10.14 -5.07 5.01
CA ILE A 240 -11.20 -5.67 5.84
C ILE A 240 -11.22 -5.03 7.23
N SER A 241 -10.05 -4.88 7.87
CA SER A 241 -9.96 -4.27 9.19
C SER A 241 -10.33 -2.78 9.16
N THR A 242 -9.95 -2.06 8.10
CA THR A 242 -10.36 -0.68 7.84
C THR A 242 -11.87 -0.56 7.75
N ASN A 243 -12.53 -1.40 6.93
CA ASN A 243 -13.99 -1.36 6.81
C ASN A 243 -14.69 -1.61 8.16
N ARG A 244 -14.21 -2.57 8.94
CA ARG A 244 -14.75 -2.82 10.28
C ARG A 244 -14.66 -1.58 11.17
N ARG A 245 -13.53 -0.87 11.17
CA ARG A 245 -13.37 0.37 11.96
C ARG A 245 -14.24 1.51 11.43
N ILE A 246 -14.38 1.65 10.11
CA ILE A 246 -15.29 2.64 9.51
C ILE A 246 -16.75 2.39 9.96
N GLU A 247 -17.21 1.15 9.90
CA GLU A 247 -18.55 0.76 10.34
C GLU A 247 -18.76 1.01 11.84
N GLN A 248 -17.78 0.65 12.66
CA GLN A 248 -17.80 0.91 14.10
C GLN A 248 -17.87 2.40 14.44
N ASN A 249 -17.19 3.24 13.64
CA ASN A 249 -17.19 4.69 13.83
C ASN A 249 -18.50 5.36 13.38
N GLY A 250 -19.28 4.67 12.56
CA GLY A 250 -20.57 5.10 12.04
C GLY A 250 -20.48 5.80 10.67
N VAL A 251 -21.33 5.37 9.77
CA VAL A 251 -21.45 5.91 8.40
C VAL A 251 -22.49 7.03 8.42
N LYS A 252 -22.03 8.29 8.43
CA LYS A 252 -22.89 9.47 8.56
C LYS A 252 -23.07 10.28 7.29
N ASN A 253 -22.24 10.03 6.27
CA ASN A 253 -22.29 10.74 5.01
C ASN A 253 -21.99 9.83 3.82
N THR A 254 -22.28 10.33 2.63
CA THR A 254 -22.03 9.65 1.36
C THR A 254 -20.55 9.38 1.13
N LEU A 255 -19.64 10.24 1.58
CA LEU A 255 -18.20 10.06 1.43
C LEU A 255 -17.72 8.79 2.15
N THR A 256 -18.13 8.63 3.40
CA THR A 256 -17.82 7.43 4.20
C THR A 256 -18.43 6.16 3.59
N TYR A 257 -19.67 6.26 3.08
CA TYR A 257 -20.30 5.15 2.37
C TYR A 257 -19.54 4.77 1.10
N ASN A 258 -19.15 5.75 0.28
CA ASN A 258 -18.39 5.53 -0.94
C ASN A 258 -17.03 4.88 -0.62
N GLN A 259 -16.33 5.34 0.42
CA GLN A 259 -15.08 4.73 0.85
C GLN A 259 -15.24 3.24 1.20
N LEU A 260 -16.31 2.87 1.91
CA LEU A 260 -16.62 1.46 2.18
C LEU A 260 -16.82 0.65 0.89
N GLN A 261 -17.60 1.21 -0.06
CA GLN A 261 -17.85 0.52 -1.34
C GLN A 261 -16.57 0.37 -2.16
N ASP A 262 -15.71 1.37 -2.18
CA ASP A 262 -14.44 1.31 -2.90
C ASP A 262 -13.47 0.32 -2.23
N ASN A 263 -13.43 0.25 -0.91
CA ASN A 263 -12.67 -0.78 -0.21
C ASN A 263 -13.18 -2.19 -0.53
N ILE A 264 -14.49 -2.40 -0.63
CA ILE A 264 -15.08 -3.70 -1.03
C ILE A 264 -14.64 -4.08 -2.44
N LYS A 265 -14.72 -3.16 -3.40
CA LYS A 265 -14.24 -3.38 -4.78
C LYS A 265 -12.73 -3.70 -4.80
N ASN A 266 -11.93 -3.00 -4.02
CA ASN A 266 -10.50 -3.24 -3.91
C ASN A 266 -10.21 -4.62 -3.29
N ILE A 267 -10.96 -5.07 -2.28
CA ILE A 267 -10.85 -6.42 -1.71
C ILE A 267 -11.11 -7.47 -2.80
N GLU A 268 -12.17 -7.30 -3.59
CA GLU A 268 -12.48 -8.20 -4.71
C GLU A 268 -11.38 -8.19 -5.77
N TYR A 269 -10.88 -7.01 -6.13
CA TYR A 269 -9.77 -6.88 -7.06
C TYR A 269 -8.52 -7.64 -6.59
N TYR A 270 -8.07 -7.43 -5.35
CA TYR A 270 -6.89 -8.13 -4.82
C TYR A 270 -7.10 -9.63 -4.68
N LYS A 271 -8.32 -10.09 -4.32
CA LYS A 271 -8.65 -11.52 -4.32
C LYS A 271 -8.54 -12.13 -5.73
N ASN A 272 -9.05 -11.44 -6.74
CA ASN A 272 -8.95 -11.89 -8.12
C ASN A 272 -7.49 -11.93 -8.62
N GLN A 273 -6.67 -10.96 -8.23
CA GLN A 273 -5.23 -10.98 -8.52
C GLN A 273 -4.54 -12.22 -7.93
N LEU A 274 -4.82 -12.55 -6.67
CA LEU A 274 -4.27 -13.76 -6.03
C LEU A 274 -4.72 -15.05 -6.73
N ILE A 275 -5.98 -15.13 -7.17
CA ILE A 275 -6.51 -16.26 -7.92
C ILE A 275 -5.72 -16.46 -9.23
N VAL A 276 -5.50 -15.37 -9.97
CA VAL A 276 -4.73 -15.40 -11.22
C VAL A 276 -3.28 -15.81 -10.96
N GLU A 277 -2.67 -15.31 -9.90
CA GLU A 277 -1.29 -15.66 -9.50
C GLU A 277 -1.18 -17.15 -9.15
N PHE A 278 -2.07 -17.68 -8.31
CA PHE A 278 -2.09 -19.11 -7.97
C PHE A 278 -2.32 -20.00 -9.18
N TYR A 279 -3.25 -19.61 -10.06
CA TYR A 279 -3.52 -20.39 -11.28
C TYR A 279 -2.32 -20.40 -12.22
N ASN A 280 -1.70 -19.27 -12.50
CA ASN A 280 -0.53 -19.17 -13.35
C ASN A 280 0.66 -19.95 -12.78
N SER A 281 0.88 -19.86 -11.48
CA SER A 281 1.93 -20.63 -10.78
C SER A 281 1.67 -22.14 -10.83
N ALA A 282 0.39 -22.56 -10.69
CA ALA A 282 0.00 -23.95 -10.84
C ALA A 282 0.24 -24.48 -12.27
N VAL A 283 -0.11 -23.70 -13.30
CA VAL A 283 0.17 -24.03 -14.70
C VAL A 283 1.67 -24.14 -14.94
N TYR A 284 2.47 -23.23 -14.38
CA TYR A 284 3.92 -23.27 -14.49
C TYR A 284 4.50 -24.57 -13.89
N SER A 285 4.14 -24.91 -12.65
CA SER A 285 4.62 -26.12 -11.97
C SER A 285 4.15 -27.39 -12.68
N TYR A 286 2.91 -27.42 -13.22
CA TYR A 286 2.42 -28.52 -14.04
C TYR A 286 3.27 -28.71 -15.31
N ASN A 287 3.51 -27.65 -16.07
CA ASN A 287 4.31 -27.70 -17.30
C ASN A 287 5.75 -28.13 -17.03
N GLU A 288 6.33 -27.68 -15.90
CA GLU A 288 7.65 -28.14 -15.45
C GLU A 288 7.64 -29.64 -15.16
N GLY A 289 6.61 -30.14 -14.45
CA GLY A 289 6.41 -31.56 -14.18
C GLY A 289 6.28 -32.39 -15.44
N ILE A 290 5.48 -31.96 -16.41
CA ILE A 290 5.33 -32.63 -17.71
C ILE A 290 6.66 -32.63 -18.47
N GLY A 291 7.40 -31.53 -18.48
CA GLY A 291 8.72 -31.46 -19.09
C GLY A 291 9.72 -32.44 -18.47
N LYS A 292 9.72 -32.58 -17.15
CA LYS A 292 10.54 -33.57 -16.42
C LYS A 292 10.10 -35.00 -16.74
N LEU A 293 8.79 -35.28 -16.76
CA LEU A 293 8.23 -36.59 -17.08
C LEU A 293 8.62 -37.03 -18.50
N ASN A 294 8.47 -36.14 -19.47
CA ASN A 294 8.84 -36.43 -20.85
C ASN A 294 10.35 -36.74 -21.01
N ARG A 295 11.21 -35.96 -20.31
CA ARG A 295 12.66 -36.25 -20.29
C ARG A 295 12.97 -37.61 -19.66
N PHE A 296 12.25 -37.97 -18.60
CA PHE A 296 12.41 -39.28 -17.95
C PHE A 296 11.96 -40.40 -18.89
N VAL A 297 10.81 -40.27 -19.55
CA VAL A 297 10.28 -41.28 -20.50
C VAL A 297 11.24 -41.45 -21.67
N ASP A 298 11.78 -40.36 -22.21
CA ASP A 298 12.81 -40.42 -23.28
C ASP A 298 14.07 -41.14 -22.80
N TYR A 299 14.55 -40.85 -21.60
CA TYR A 299 15.70 -41.54 -21.00
C TYR A 299 15.44 -43.03 -20.74
N ARG A 300 14.23 -43.38 -20.31
CA ARG A 300 13.81 -44.79 -20.19
C ARG A 300 13.78 -45.46 -21.57
N ASN A 301 13.24 -44.84 -22.60
CA ASN A 301 13.16 -45.36 -23.94
C ASN A 301 14.58 -45.60 -24.55
N LYS A 302 15.55 -44.80 -24.18
CA LYS A 302 16.98 -45.00 -24.47
C LYS A 302 17.65 -46.07 -23.58
N GLN A 303 16.84 -46.89 -22.85
CA GLN A 303 17.31 -47.96 -21.98
C GLN A 303 18.28 -47.48 -20.89
N PHE A 304 18.01 -46.31 -20.35
CA PHE A 304 18.81 -45.61 -19.32
C PHE A 304 20.26 -45.35 -19.77
N LYS A 305 20.42 -44.89 -21.03
CA LYS A 305 21.73 -44.49 -21.57
C LYS A 305 21.76 -42.96 -21.82
N PRO A 306 22.89 -42.28 -21.49
CA PRO A 306 24.07 -42.78 -20.76
C PRO A 306 23.73 -43.28 -19.38
N GLN A 307 24.58 -44.17 -18.80
CA GLN A 307 24.31 -44.84 -17.55
C GLN A 307 24.31 -43.84 -16.36
N LYS A 308 23.28 -43.89 -15.53
CA LYS A 308 23.14 -43.15 -14.28
C LYS A 308 23.03 -44.09 -13.09
N THR A 309 23.32 -43.62 -11.91
CA THR A 309 23.14 -44.34 -10.67
C THR A 309 21.65 -44.55 -10.37
N GLU A 310 21.33 -45.51 -9.48
CA GLU A 310 19.96 -45.71 -9.01
C GLU A 310 19.39 -44.45 -8.37
N SER A 311 20.19 -43.75 -7.54
CA SER A 311 19.80 -42.50 -6.90
C SER A 311 19.39 -41.41 -7.92
N GLU A 312 20.21 -41.19 -8.94
CA GLU A 312 19.92 -40.19 -10.00
C GLU A 312 18.64 -40.55 -10.77
N ILE A 313 18.39 -41.84 -11.04
CA ILE A 313 17.17 -42.25 -11.74
C ILE A 313 15.92 -42.06 -10.88
N ARG A 314 16.02 -42.37 -9.57
CA ARG A 314 14.91 -42.10 -8.63
C ARG A 314 14.65 -40.61 -8.46
N GLU A 315 15.68 -39.79 -8.31
CA GLU A 315 15.58 -38.33 -8.24
C GLU A 315 14.89 -37.73 -9.46
N MET A 316 15.16 -38.26 -10.67
CA MET A 316 14.44 -37.80 -11.89
C MET A 316 12.93 -38.00 -11.72
N VAL A 317 12.48 -39.12 -11.19
CA VAL A 317 11.04 -39.43 -10.99
C VAL A 317 10.45 -38.62 -9.84
N GLU A 318 11.17 -38.52 -8.72
CA GLU A 318 10.75 -37.71 -7.56
C GLU A 318 10.63 -36.22 -7.90
N SER A 319 11.51 -35.71 -8.77
CA SER A 319 11.43 -34.31 -9.22
C SER A 319 10.16 -34.01 -10.03
N VAL A 320 9.61 -35.00 -10.75
CA VAL A 320 8.30 -34.88 -11.42
C VAL A 320 7.19 -34.78 -10.38
N GLU A 321 7.21 -35.71 -9.40
CA GLU A 321 6.21 -35.74 -8.34
C GLU A 321 6.15 -34.43 -7.58
N LYS A 322 7.32 -33.86 -7.23
CA LYS A 322 7.41 -32.58 -6.55
C LYS A 322 6.69 -31.47 -7.35
N SER A 323 6.96 -31.35 -8.64
CA SER A 323 6.33 -30.31 -9.49
C SER A 323 4.81 -30.51 -9.62
N LEU A 324 4.33 -31.77 -9.80
CA LEU A 324 2.89 -32.05 -9.90
C LEU A 324 2.17 -31.80 -8.57
N THR A 325 2.78 -32.18 -7.44
CA THR A 325 2.23 -31.92 -6.09
C THR A 325 2.18 -30.41 -5.79
N GLU A 326 3.21 -29.66 -6.15
CA GLU A 326 3.23 -28.21 -6.02
C GLU A 326 2.09 -27.56 -6.82
N SER A 327 1.90 -27.97 -8.07
CA SER A 327 0.78 -27.53 -8.90
C SER A 327 -0.58 -27.80 -8.24
N GLN A 328 -0.76 -29.01 -7.69
CA GLN A 328 -1.99 -29.37 -7.01
C GLN A 328 -2.25 -28.54 -5.75
N ASN A 329 -1.21 -28.27 -4.95
CA ASN A 329 -1.31 -27.46 -3.74
C ASN A 329 -1.67 -25.99 -4.07
N LEU A 330 -1.11 -25.43 -5.11
CA LEU A 330 -1.44 -24.08 -5.56
C LEU A 330 -2.93 -23.95 -5.94
N LEU A 331 -3.50 -24.96 -6.63
CA LEU A 331 -4.93 -24.98 -6.97
C LEU A 331 -5.87 -25.10 -5.77
N GLN A 332 -5.41 -25.58 -4.60
CA GLN A 332 -6.23 -25.63 -3.38
C GLN A 332 -6.47 -24.23 -2.78
N ASN A 333 -5.60 -23.26 -3.07
CA ASN A 333 -5.73 -21.89 -2.59
C ASN A 333 -6.72 -21.05 -3.43
N ILE A 334 -7.21 -21.58 -4.55
CA ILE A 334 -8.19 -20.90 -5.42
C ILE A 334 -9.59 -21.12 -4.86
N ILE A 335 -10.14 -20.06 -4.24
CA ILE A 335 -11.51 -20.01 -3.74
C ILE A 335 -12.26 -18.96 -4.55
N THR A 336 -13.21 -19.38 -5.39
CA THR A 336 -13.96 -18.49 -6.28
C THR A 336 -15.34 -19.05 -6.58
N THR A 337 -16.26 -18.17 -6.94
CA THR A 337 -17.58 -18.50 -7.48
C THR A 337 -17.67 -18.28 -9.00
N ASP A 338 -16.61 -17.76 -9.62
CA ASP A 338 -16.56 -17.56 -11.06
C ASP A 338 -16.47 -18.90 -11.80
N LEU A 339 -17.48 -19.21 -12.62
CA LEU A 339 -17.63 -20.48 -13.33
C LEU A 339 -16.47 -20.74 -14.33
N ASN A 340 -15.94 -19.71 -14.95
CA ASN A 340 -14.83 -19.87 -15.90
C ASN A 340 -13.54 -20.30 -15.17
N THR A 341 -13.24 -19.66 -14.06
CA THR A 341 -12.12 -20.03 -13.21
C THR A 341 -12.27 -21.42 -12.62
N ILE A 342 -13.47 -21.78 -12.15
CA ILE A 342 -13.79 -23.13 -11.66
C ILE A 342 -13.53 -24.18 -12.75
N ASN A 343 -14.03 -23.95 -13.98
CA ASN A 343 -13.87 -24.86 -15.10
C ASN A 343 -12.38 -25.03 -15.47
N SER A 344 -11.65 -23.92 -15.59
CA SER A 344 -10.21 -23.96 -15.89
C SER A 344 -9.40 -24.68 -14.81
N THR A 345 -9.71 -24.43 -13.54
CA THR A 345 -9.10 -25.12 -12.40
C THR A 345 -9.38 -26.62 -12.44
N ASN A 346 -10.62 -27.03 -12.73
CA ASN A 346 -10.98 -28.45 -12.83
C ASN A 346 -10.30 -29.14 -14.02
N GLN A 347 -10.17 -28.46 -15.17
CA GLN A 347 -9.42 -28.99 -16.30
C GLN A 347 -7.96 -29.23 -15.95
N LEU A 348 -7.30 -28.29 -15.30
CA LEU A 348 -5.91 -28.45 -14.86
C LEU A 348 -5.77 -29.57 -13.80
N LYS A 349 -6.70 -29.68 -12.84
CA LYS A 349 -6.74 -30.80 -11.89
C LYS A 349 -6.82 -32.16 -12.57
N ASN A 350 -7.65 -32.30 -13.61
CA ASN A 350 -7.77 -33.52 -14.39
C ASN A 350 -6.45 -33.84 -15.12
N SER A 351 -5.82 -32.85 -15.74
CA SER A 351 -4.51 -33.00 -16.39
C SER A 351 -3.41 -33.42 -15.42
N ILE A 352 -3.39 -32.86 -14.19
CA ILE A 352 -2.46 -33.25 -13.13
C ILE A 352 -2.68 -34.73 -12.72
N ASN A 353 -3.96 -35.16 -12.60
CA ASN A 353 -4.30 -36.55 -12.24
C ASN A 353 -3.84 -37.53 -13.32
N GLU A 354 -4.02 -37.19 -14.61
CA GLU A 354 -3.52 -38.00 -15.72
C GLU A 354 -2.00 -38.10 -15.71
N ALA A 355 -1.30 -37.00 -15.53
CA ALA A 355 0.15 -36.96 -15.42
C ALA A 355 0.66 -37.75 -14.20
N THR A 356 -0.04 -37.69 -13.09
CA THR A 356 0.28 -38.46 -11.87
C THR A 356 0.10 -39.97 -12.10
N THR A 357 -0.92 -40.37 -12.85
CA THR A 357 -1.13 -41.78 -13.25
C THR A 357 0.06 -42.28 -14.10
N GLN A 358 0.45 -41.50 -15.11
CA GLN A 358 1.64 -41.83 -15.92
C GLN A 358 2.93 -41.89 -15.08
N LEU A 359 3.10 -40.94 -14.14
CA LEU A 359 4.24 -40.93 -13.23
C LEU A 359 4.28 -42.23 -12.38
N ASN A 360 3.12 -42.68 -11.87
CA ASN A 360 3.04 -43.91 -11.08
C ASN A 360 3.45 -45.15 -11.86
N GLU A 361 3.11 -45.22 -13.16
CA GLU A 361 3.61 -46.26 -14.05
C GLU A 361 5.13 -46.22 -14.19
N GLN A 362 5.73 -45.00 -14.29
CA GLN A 362 7.19 -44.87 -14.34
C GLN A 362 7.84 -45.29 -13.03
N LYS A 363 7.26 -44.92 -11.86
CA LYS A 363 7.73 -45.37 -10.54
C LYS A 363 7.70 -46.90 -10.41
N ALA A 364 6.61 -47.52 -10.84
CA ALA A 364 6.47 -48.97 -10.84
C ALA A 364 7.54 -49.64 -11.72
N PHE A 365 7.80 -49.08 -12.91
CA PHE A 365 8.87 -49.56 -13.78
C PHE A 365 10.26 -49.42 -13.16
N VAL A 366 10.59 -48.28 -12.58
CA VAL A 366 11.87 -48.04 -11.89
C VAL A 366 12.08 -49.07 -10.75
N ASN A 367 11.06 -49.26 -9.92
CA ASN A 367 11.12 -50.23 -8.83
C ASN A 367 11.35 -51.66 -9.34
N LYS A 368 10.62 -52.06 -10.38
CA LYS A 368 10.81 -53.37 -11.03
C LYS A 368 12.21 -53.50 -11.63
N TYR A 369 12.71 -52.45 -12.28
CA TYR A 369 14.04 -52.46 -12.89
C TYR A 369 15.14 -52.68 -11.86
N PHE A 370 15.11 -51.97 -10.75
CA PHE A 370 16.15 -52.09 -9.71
C PHE A 370 16.01 -53.38 -8.87
N SER A 371 14.82 -53.91 -8.67
CA SER A 371 14.61 -55.22 -8.01
C SER A 371 14.97 -56.40 -8.88
N THR A 372 15.08 -56.23 -10.21
CA THR A 372 15.46 -57.29 -11.15
C THR A 372 16.98 -57.49 -11.17
N LYS A 373 17.45 -58.77 -11.18
CA LYS A 373 18.89 -59.09 -11.36
C LYS A 373 19.45 -58.44 -12.62
N LYS A 374 20.64 -57.81 -12.52
CA LYS A 374 21.26 -56.99 -13.57
C LYS A 374 21.25 -57.65 -14.95
N ALA A 375 21.49 -59.00 -15.03
CA ALA A 375 21.47 -59.75 -16.27
C ALA A 375 20.12 -59.75 -17.01
N PHE A 376 19.01 -59.56 -16.29
CA PHE A 376 17.67 -59.63 -16.86
C PHE A 376 17.03 -58.22 -17.04
N ARG A 377 17.68 -57.13 -16.60
CA ARG A 377 17.11 -55.76 -16.66
C ARG A 377 16.82 -55.33 -18.10
N LYS A 378 17.65 -55.74 -19.07
CA LYS A 378 17.48 -55.37 -20.47
C LYS A 378 16.15 -55.87 -21.07
N SER A 379 15.67 -57.04 -20.62
CA SER A 379 14.41 -57.62 -21.12
C SER A 379 13.17 -56.79 -20.71
N LEU A 380 13.27 -55.97 -19.68
CA LEU A 380 12.16 -55.12 -19.22
C LEU A 380 11.80 -53.99 -20.17
N PHE A 381 12.68 -53.62 -21.07
CA PHE A 381 12.47 -52.57 -22.08
C PHE A 381 11.75 -53.06 -23.34
N TYR A 382 11.54 -54.40 -23.48
CA TYR A 382 10.87 -54.99 -24.61
C TYR A 382 9.53 -55.60 -24.19
N LYS A 383 8.51 -55.37 -25.01
CA LYS A 383 7.28 -56.14 -24.94
C LYS A 383 7.45 -57.36 -25.79
N TYR A 384 7.14 -58.53 -25.29
CA TYR A 384 7.24 -59.79 -26.02
C TYR A 384 5.83 -60.33 -26.28
N THR A 385 5.65 -60.92 -27.47
CA THR A 385 4.48 -61.75 -27.77
C THR A 385 4.50 -63.00 -26.86
N TRP A 386 3.36 -63.67 -26.79
CA TRP A 386 3.23 -64.96 -26.07
C TRP A 386 4.30 -65.99 -26.56
N MET A 387 4.75 -65.90 -27.82
CA MET A 387 5.81 -66.78 -28.36
C MET A 387 7.24 -66.25 -28.16
N GLY A 388 7.43 -65.22 -27.33
CA GLY A 388 8.75 -64.63 -27.01
C GLY A 388 9.33 -63.73 -28.11
N ILE A 389 8.54 -63.31 -29.11
CA ILE A 389 8.96 -62.39 -30.17
C ILE A 389 8.81 -60.96 -29.65
N PRO A 390 9.86 -60.09 -29.69
CA PRO A 390 9.72 -58.68 -29.30
C PRO A 390 8.66 -57.97 -30.12
N LEU A 391 7.75 -57.23 -29.44
CA LEU A 391 6.87 -56.27 -30.05
C LEU A 391 7.59 -54.93 -30.04
N ASN A 392 7.87 -54.41 -31.23
CA ASN A 392 8.47 -53.05 -31.36
C ASN A 392 7.52 -51.96 -30.93
#